data_a6ac2945a9ef158487c498c7067789c7
#
_entry.id   a6ac2945a9ef158487c498c7067789c7
#
_cell.length_a   1.000
_cell.length_b   1.000
_cell.length_c   1.000
_cell.angle_alpha   90.00
_cell.angle_beta   90.00
_cell.angle_gamma   90.00
#
_symmetry.space_group_name_H-M   'P 1'
#
loop_
_entity.id
_entity.type
_entity.pdbx_description
1 polymer ?
#
loop_
_entity_poly.entity_id
_entity_poly.type
_entity_poly.pdbx_seq_one_letter_code
_entity_poly.pdbx_strand_id
1 'polypeptide(L)'
;RVDTTFLPNDVYPKVAGILRNLTQYEQLTSTLLLKKIRKSTKVFNDKKVTDHHAIIPTGVEIKLGAAQQQVYDSIVRRFIAVFYDDCEVSNTTVIGKAANISFKTTGKEILKKGWRIVFETVNTKEKKETGILPNFVKGEKGPHEPSFLEKQTKPPKQYTEATLLRAMETAGKQVDDDEMRELMKENGIGRPSTRANIIETLFRRKYIERKKKQVLPTPTGIQLIDTIQNELLKSAELTGLWEKQLKDIEKGMFSAGMFIANMKKMVDELVYEVRSETQRANISHTLEHKKTVLQQTKTNTG
;
A
#
# COMPACT_ATOMS: atom_id res chain seq x y z
N ARG A 1 17.76 -0.06 7.07
CA ARG A 1 17.01 -0.83 6.04
C ARG A 1 15.98 -1.70 6.72
N VAL A 2 14.93 -2.07 6.00
CA VAL A 2 13.89 -3.00 6.45
C VAL A 2 13.42 -3.82 5.26
N ASP A 3 13.33 -5.13 5.44
CA ASP A 3 12.92 -6.06 4.39
C ASP A 3 11.65 -6.84 4.77
N THR A 4 11.26 -6.77 6.05
CA THR A 4 10.10 -7.48 6.59
C THR A 4 9.36 -6.66 7.65
N THR A 5 8.14 -7.06 7.95
CA THR A 5 7.34 -6.55 9.08
C THR A 5 7.43 -7.42 10.33
N PHE A 6 8.29 -8.45 10.31
CA PHE A 6 8.46 -9.40 11.38
C PHE A 6 9.70 -9.10 12.21
N LEU A 7 9.69 -9.61 13.45
CA LEU A 7 10.81 -9.62 14.38
C LEU A 7 11.33 -11.06 14.58
N PRO A 8 12.63 -11.26 14.74
CA PRO A 8 13.15 -12.55 15.14
C PRO A 8 12.85 -12.86 16.61
N ASN A 9 12.83 -14.13 16.96
CA ASN A 9 12.46 -14.57 18.31
C ASN A 9 13.40 -14.10 19.41
N ASP A 10 14.66 -13.81 19.11
CA ASP A 10 15.67 -13.29 20.04
C ASP A 10 15.41 -11.84 20.49
N VAL A 11 14.59 -11.09 19.76
CA VAL A 11 14.14 -9.75 20.15
C VAL A 11 13.07 -9.80 21.24
N TYR A 12 12.30 -10.90 21.34
CA TYR A 12 11.18 -10.99 22.28
C TYR A 12 11.57 -10.68 23.74
N PRO A 13 12.65 -11.21 24.30
CA PRO A 13 13.07 -10.89 25.68
C PRO A 13 13.37 -9.41 25.89
N LYS A 14 13.79 -8.70 24.86
CA LYS A 14 14.18 -7.28 24.93
C LYS A 14 12.96 -6.34 24.92
N VAL A 15 11.78 -6.82 24.47
CA VAL A 15 10.57 -6.00 24.28
C VAL A 15 10.14 -5.30 25.57
N ALA A 16 10.11 -6.03 26.69
CA ALA A 16 9.70 -5.45 27.97
C ALA A 16 10.61 -4.28 28.40
N GLY A 17 11.93 -4.41 28.18
CA GLY A 17 12.90 -3.34 28.44
C GLY A 17 12.66 -2.12 27.53
N ILE A 18 12.46 -2.37 26.24
CA ILE A 18 12.15 -1.29 25.26
C ILE A 18 10.90 -0.54 25.69
N LEU A 19 9.80 -1.27 26.01
CA LEU A 19 8.52 -0.64 26.42
C LEU A 19 8.66 0.19 27.70
N ARG A 20 9.47 -0.23 28.68
CA ARG A 20 9.73 0.55 29.91
C ARG A 20 10.46 1.86 29.62
N ASN A 21 11.37 1.85 28.64
CA ASN A 21 12.16 3.02 28.29
C ASN A 21 11.38 4.03 27.42
N LEU A 22 10.17 3.70 26.95
CA LEU A 22 9.31 4.62 26.20
C LEU A 22 8.47 5.48 27.16
N THR A 23 9.15 6.29 27.98
CA THR A 23 8.55 7.09 29.08
C THR A 23 7.43 8.02 28.59
N GLN A 24 7.58 8.64 27.42
CA GLN A 24 6.55 9.50 26.82
C GLN A 24 5.25 8.75 26.45
N TYR A 25 5.29 7.41 26.43
CA TYR A 25 4.16 6.55 26.08
C TYR A 25 3.70 5.68 27.25
N GLU A 26 4.05 6.06 28.48
CA GLU A 26 3.76 5.29 29.70
C GLU A 26 2.29 4.92 29.84
N GLN A 27 1.37 5.82 29.49
CA GLN A 27 -0.07 5.56 29.52
C GLN A 27 -0.48 4.37 28.62
N LEU A 28 0.27 4.12 27.54
CA LEU A 28 0.03 3.01 26.64
C LEU A 28 0.82 1.76 27.03
N THR A 29 2.02 1.90 27.58
CA THR A 29 2.90 0.77 27.87
C THR A 29 2.63 0.15 29.25
N SER A 30 2.18 0.91 30.24
CA SER A 30 1.90 0.44 31.60
C SER A 30 0.96 -0.76 31.62
N THR A 31 -0.15 -0.68 30.88
CA THR A 31 -1.15 -1.78 30.79
C THR A 31 -0.54 -3.07 30.23
N LEU A 32 0.38 -2.96 29.26
CA LEU A 32 1.08 -4.11 28.67
C LEU A 32 2.10 -4.71 29.64
N LEU A 33 2.76 -3.87 30.44
CA LEU A 33 3.80 -4.28 31.39
C LEU A 33 3.24 -4.94 32.66
N LEU A 34 1.96 -4.74 32.96
CA LEU A 34 1.27 -5.44 34.06
C LEU A 34 1.01 -6.92 33.76
N LYS A 35 1.09 -7.33 32.52
CA LYS A 35 0.84 -8.70 32.06
C LYS A 35 2.06 -9.25 31.32
N LYS A 36 2.09 -10.57 31.15
CA LYS A 36 3.07 -11.18 30.25
C LYS A 36 2.78 -10.69 28.82
N ILE A 37 3.79 -10.07 28.20
CA ILE A 37 3.67 -9.57 26.83
C ILE A 37 3.36 -10.72 25.88
N ARG A 38 2.35 -10.55 25.03
CA ARG A 38 1.90 -11.56 24.07
C ARG A 38 3.00 -11.84 23.04
N LYS A 39 3.45 -13.09 22.95
CA LYS A 39 4.32 -13.57 21.86
C LYS A 39 3.43 -14.13 20.75
N SER A 40 3.29 -13.40 19.66
CA SER A 40 2.48 -13.78 18.51
C SER A 40 3.34 -14.15 17.32
N THR A 41 3.01 -15.22 16.61
CA THR A 41 3.65 -15.60 15.33
C THR A 41 3.36 -14.60 14.20
N LYS A 42 2.36 -13.72 14.39
CA LYS A 42 2.11 -12.57 13.49
C LYS A 42 3.17 -11.46 13.64
N VAL A 43 3.95 -11.49 14.74
CA VAL A 43 4.99 -10.50 15.05
C VAL A 43 6.37 -11.15 15.02
N PHE A 44 6.53 -12.31 15.66
CA PHE A 44 7.81 -13.02 15.82
C PHE A 44 7.85 -14.24 14.90
N ASN A 45 8.69 -14.18 13.86
CA ASN A 45 8.82 -15.29 12.91
C ASN A 45 10.18 -15.25 12.23
N ASP A 46 11.12 -16.09 12.69
CA ASP A 46 12.49 -16.16 12.17
C ASP A 46 12.53 -16.50 10.67
N LYS A 47 11.60 -17.34 10.19
CA LYS A 47 11.53 -17.74 8.78
C LYS A 47 11.17 -16.60 7.83
N LYS A 48 10.59 -15.51 8.37
CA LYS A 48 10.21 -14.31 7.62
C LYS A 48 11.14 -13.13 7.84
N VAL A 49 12.23 -13.32 8.55
CA VAL A 49 13.31 -12.35 8.74
C VAL A 49 14.51 -12.86 7.96
N THR A 50 14.96 -12.09 6.98
CA THR A 50 16.15 -12.38 6.18
C THR A 50 17.32 -11.53 6.69
N ASP A 51 17.70 -10.49 5.96
CA ASP A 51 18.85 -9.64 6.32
C ASP A 51 18.54 -8.63 7.43
N HIS A 52 17.31 -8.12 7.47
CA HIS A 52 16.88 -7.08 8.41
C HIS A 52 15.49 -7.38 8.95
N HIS A 53 15.30 -7.17 10.24
CA HIS A 53 13.98 -7.25 10.87
C HIS A 53 13.20 -5.93 10.76
N ALA A 54 11.95 -5.93 11.21
CA ALA A 54 11.11 -4.73 11.27
C ALA A 54 11.76 -3.62 12.10
N ILE A 55 11.49 -2.36 11.76
CA ILE A 55 11.96 -1.20 12.51
C ILE A 55 11.24 -1.15 13.86
N ILE A 56 12.01 -1.05 14.95
CA ILE A 56 11.51 -0.90 16.31
C ILE A 56 12.24 0.27 17.00
N PRO A 57 11.62 0.90 18.00
CA PRO A 57 12.33 1.89 18.82
C PRO A 57 13.44 1.22 19.64
N THR A 58 14.53 1.93 19.86
CA THR A 58 15.64 1.47 20.70
C THR A 58 15.39 1.71 22.19
N GLY A 59 14.44 2.57 22.53
CA GLY A 59 14.20 3.02 23.89
C GLY A 59 15.18 4.11 24.38
N VAL A 60 16.00 4.66 23.46
CA VAL A 60 16.90 5.78 23.78
C VAL A 60 16.16 7.09 23.53
N GLU A 61 16.14 7.96 24.54
CA GLU A 61 15.59 9.31 24.41
C GLU A 61 16.59 10.23 23.73
N ILE A 62 16.12 10.89 22.65
CA ILE A 62 16.87 11.92 21.93
C ILE A 62 15.95 13.10 21.61
N LYS A 63 16.53 14.30 21.52
CA LYS A 63 15.79 15.47 21.03
C LYS A 63 15.63 15.36 19.51
N LEU A 64 14.38 15.33 19.06
CA LEU A 64 14.00 15.24 17.65
C LEU A 64 13.37 16.56 17.20
N GLY A 65 13.61 16.93 15.94
CA GLY A 65 12.83 17.99 15.29
C GLY A 65 11.39 17.56 15.05
N ALA A 66 10.47 18.52 14.85
CA ALA A 66 9.02 18.24 14.76
C ALA A 66 8.65 17.17 13.73
N ALA A 67 9.23 17.20 12.54
CA ALA A 67 8.98 16.20 11.50
C ALA A 67 9.51 14.80 11.88
N GLN A 68 10.69 14.74 12.49
CA GLN A 68 11.28 13.50 12.98
C GLN A 68 10.46 12.91 14.12
N GLN A 69 9.94 13.76 15.02
CA GLN A 69 9.06 13.34 16.11
C GLN A 69 7.77 12.70 15.61
N GLN A 70 7.15 13.23 14.54
CA GLN A 70 5.95 12.63 13.95
C GLN A 70 6.22 11.23 13.38
N VAL A 71 7.38 11.06 12.70
CA VAL A 71 7.78 9.74 12.18
C VAL A 71 8.05 8.77 13.33
N TYR A 72 8.80 9.22 14.35
CA TYR A 72 9.12 8.42 15.54
C TYR A 72 7.86 8.01 16.29
N ASP A 73 6.92 8.94 16.54
CA ASP A 73 5.62 8.65 17.17
C ASP A 73 4.85 7.57 16.40
N SER A 74 4.84 7.65 15.07
CA SER A 74 4.17 6.64 14.22
C SER A 74 4.79 5.25 14.37
N ILE A 75 6.13 5.17 14.44
CA ILE A 75 6.86 3.91 14.64
C ILE A 75 6.60 3.35 16.03
N VAL A 76 6.72 4.19 17.07
CA VAL A 76 6.53 3.78 18.46
C VAL A 76 5.10 3.29 18.70
N ARG A 77 4.10 4.05 18.25
CA ARG A 77 2.69 3.63 18.37
C ARG A 77 2.43 2.32 17.64
N ARG A 78 2.99 2.14 16.45
CA ARG A 78 2.87 0.86 15.74
C ARG A 78 3.53 -0.29 16.48
N PHE A 79 4.71 -0.06 17.05
CA PHE A 79 5.40 -1.05 17.87
C PHE A 79 4.60 -1.43 19.14
N ILE A 80 4.03 -0.46 19.84
CA ILE A 80 3.18 -0.71 21.01
C ILE A 80 1.92 -1.48 20.63
N ALA A 81 1.27 -1.06 19.54
CA ALA A 81 -0.01 -1.62 19.08
C ALA A 81 0.04 -3.12 18.78
N VAL A 82 1.19 -3.66 18.34
CA VAL A 82 1.30 -5.10 17.99
C VAL A 82 1.26 -6.02 19.21
N PHE A 83 1.40 -5.47 20.43
CA PHE A 83 1.31 -6.21 21.70
C PHE A 83 -0.05 -6.11 22.37
N TYR A 84 -0.93 -5.22 21.89
CA TYR A 84 -2.31 -5.14 22.31
C TYR A 84 -3.16 -6.29 21.73
N ASP A 85 -4.31 -6.52 22.34
CA ASP A 85 -5.28 -7.48 21.83
C ASP A 85 -5.82 -7.06 20.44
N ASP A 86 -6.34 -8.03 19.71
CA ASP A 86 -6.96 -7.80 18.42
C ASP A 86 -8.22 -6.93 18.59
N CYS A 87 -8.50 -6.07 17.61
CA CYS A 87 -9.76 -5.34 17.55
C CYS A 87 -10.87 -6.29 17.13
N GLU A 88 -11.92 -6.41 17.94
CA GLU A 88 -13.10 -7.22 17.62
C GLU A 88 -14.18 -6.35 16.98
N VAL A 89 -14.66 -6.78 15.83
CA VAL A 89 -15.63 -6.03 15.03
C VAL A 89 -16.78 -6.94 14.62
N SER A 90 -18.01 -6.49 14.84
CA SER A 90 -19.20 -7.11 14.28
C SER A 90 -19.51 -6.47 12.92
N ASN A 91 -19.63 -7.30 11.88
CA ASN A 91 -20.07 -6.86 10.56
C ASN A 91 -21.44 -7.49 10.29
N THR A 92 -22.47 -6.65 10.21
CA THR A 92 -23.84 -7.08 9.93
C THR A 92 -24.17 -6.79 8.47
N THR A 93 -24.69 -7.78 7.77
CA THR A 93 -25.24 -7.62 6.42
C THR A 93 -26.71 -7.99 6.44
N VAL A 94 -27.56 -7.06 6.04
CA VAL A 94 -28.99 -7.26 5.94
C VAL A 94 -29.40 -7.23 4.47
N ILE A 95 -30.17 -8.25 4.05
CA ILE A 95 -30.77 -8.34 2.72
C ILE A 95 -32.28 -8.31 2.92
N GLY A 96 -32.90 -7.23 2.46
CA GLY A 96 -34.35 -7.05 2.43
C GLY A 96 -34.89 -7.25 1.01
N LYS A 97 -36.16 -7.60 0.90
CA LYS A 97 -36.91 -7.66 -0.37
C LYS A 97 -38.16 -6.80 -0.27
N ALA A 98 -38.37 -5.94 -1.26
CA ALA A 98 -39.63 -5.25 -1.44
C ALA A 98 -40.11 -5.52 -2.88
N ALA A 99 -41.28 -6.16 -3.01
CA ALA A 99 -41.72 -6.78 -4.24
C ALA A 99 -40.65 -7.75 -4.78
N ASN A 100 -40.15 -7.55 -6.01
CA ASN A 100 -39.12 -8.38 -6.61
C ASN A 100 -37.71 -7.74 -6.54
N ILE A 101 -37.54 -6.63 -5.81
CA ILE A 101 -36.28 -5.88 -5.72
C ILE A 101 -35.60 -6.25 -4.41
N SER A 102 -34.32 -6.60 -4.50
CA SER A 102 -33.46 -6.88 -3.34
C SER A 102 -32.68 -5.62 -2.93
N PHE A 103 -32.71 -5.33 -1.64
CA PHE A 103 -31.97 -4.24 -1.02
C PHE A 103 -30.91 -4.83 -0.09
N LYS A 104 -29.71 -4.26 -0.11
CA LYS A 104 -28.62 -4.69 0.77
C LYS A 104 -28.11 -3.52 1.58
N THR A 105 -28.00 -3.68 2.89
CA THR A 105 -27.28 -2.75 3.75
C THR A 105 -26.25 -3.49 4.58
N THR A 106 -25.20 -2.76 4.98
CA THR A 106 -24.11 -3.30 5.81
C THR A 106 -23.81 -2.34 6.94
N GLY A 107 -23.69 -2.89 8.14
CA GLY A 107 -23.27 -2.15 9.32
C GLY A 107 -22.00 -2.72 9.91
N LYS A 108 -21.28 -1.87 10.66
CA LYS A 108 -20.05 -2.22 11.33
C LYS A 108 -20.05 -1.63 12.73
N GLU A 109 -19.86 -2.48 13.73
CA GLU A 109 -19.76 -2.10 15.13
C GLU A 109 -18.43 -2.60 15.69
N ILE A 110 -17.74 -1.77 16.48
CA ILE A 110 -16.51 -2.15 17.16
C ILE A 110 -16.88 -2.66 18.55
N LEU A 111 -16.80 -3.97 18.76
CA LEU A 111 -17.09 -4.61 20.04
C LEU A 111 -15.96 -4.41 21.05
N LYS A 112 -14.71 -4.53 20.60
CA LYS A 112 -13.50 -4.23 21.40
C LYS A 112 -12.51 -3.44 20.56
N LYS A 113 -12.06 -2.32 21.09
CA LYS A 113 -11.09 -1.44 20.40
C LYS A 113 -9.73 -2.11 20.20
N GLY A 114 -9.26 -2.91 21.17
CA GLY A 114 -7.98 -3.58 21.13
C GLY A 114 -6.84 -2.61 20.79
N TRP A 115 -5.98 -2.99 19.86
CA TRP A 115 -4.83 -2.18 19.43
C TRP A 115 -5.18 -0.77 18.90
N ARG A 116 -6.44 -0.50 18.55
CA ARG A 116 -6.86 0.83 18.05
C ARG A 116 -6.72 1.93 19.10
N ILE A 117 -6.80 1.57 20.37
CA ILE A 117 -6.62 2.52 21.50
C ILE A 117 -5.32 3.31 21.36
N VAL A 118 -4.25 2.66 20.87
CA VAL A 118 -2.93 3.28 20.70
C VAL A 118 -2.94 4.48 19.75
N PHE A 119 -3.89 4.51 18.80
CA PHE A 119 -4.00 5.56 17.79
C PHE A 119 -5.14 6.57 18.08
N GLU A 120 -5.84 6.41 19.17
CA GLU A 120 -6.83 7.39 19.60
C GLU A 120 -6.08 8.64 20.15
N THR A 121 -6.31 9.78 19.52
CA THR A 121 -5.87 11.07 20.05
C THR A 121 -6.97 11.64 20.92
N VAL A 122 -6.59 12.26 22.04
CA VAL A 122 -7.51 12.88 23.01
C VAL A 122 -8.49 13.88 22.37
N ASN A 123 -8.19 14.34 21.15
CA ASN A 123 -8.98 15.32 20.40
C ASN A 123 -9.75 14.75 19.20
N THR A 124 -9.79 13.44 19.03
CA THR A 124 -10.72 12.88 18.04
C THR A 124 -12.14 13.12 18.56
N LYS A 125 -12.78 14.22 18.11
CA LYS A 125 -14.25 14.34 18.16
C LYS A 125 -14.75 12.97 17.72
N GLU A 126 -15.51 12.31 18.58
CA GLU A 126 -16.16 11.03 18.27
C GLU A 126 -16.75 11.16 16.88
N LYS A 127 -16.09 10.59 15.88
CA LYS A 127 -16.75 10.37 14.61
C LYS A 127 -17.90 9.47 14.98
N LYS A 128 -19.13 10.03 14.98
CA LYS A 128 -20.34 9.23 15.12
C LYS A 128 -20.10 7.98 14.28
N GLU A 129 -20.14 6.83 14.92
CA GLU A 129 -20.04 5.55 14.24
C GLU A 129 -21.20 5.50 13.24
N THR A 130 -20.97 6.01 12.04
CA THR A 130 -21.91 5.98 10.95
C THR A 130 -21.92 4.56 10.43
N GLY A 131 -22.99 3.83 10.72
CA GLY A 131 -23.14 2.48 10.21
C GLY A 131 -23.50 1.40 11.24
N ILE A 132 -23.83 1.76 12.48
CA ILE A 132 -24.45 0.82 13.39
C ILE A 132 -25.88 0.59 12.89
N LEU A 133 -26.17 -0.66 12.55
CA LEU A 133 -27.54 -1.06 12.17
C LEU A 133 -28.32 -1.46 13.42
N PRO A 134 -29.65 -1.23 13.45
CA PRO A 134 -30.51 -1.81 14.47
C PRO A 134 -30.47 -3.34 14.39
N ASN A 135 -30.90 -3.99 15.44
CA ASN A 135 -31.06 -5.45 15.45
C ASN A 135 -32.18 -5.86 14.53
N PHE A 136 -31.89 -6.66 13.53
CA PHE A 136 -32.87 -7.24 12.60
C PHE A 136 -33.10 -8.70 12.92
N VAL A 137 -34.36 -9.12 12.81
CA VAL A 137 -34.79 -10.52 12.94
C VAL A 137 -35.09 -11.07 11.55
N LYS A 138 -34.67 -12.32 11.30
CA LYS A 138 -34.95 -12.97 10.00
C LYS A 138 -36.47 -13.09 9.78
N GLY A 139 -36.92 -12.54 8.64
CA GLY A 139 -38.34 -12.53 8.29
C GLY A 139 -39.13 -11.34 8.82
N GLU A 140 -38.49 -10.41 9.52
CA GLU A 140 -39.08 -9.14 9.92
C GLU A 140 -39.66 -8.40 8.71
N LYS A 141 -40.83 -7.78 8.91
CA LYS A 141 -41.53 -7.01 7.88
C LYS A 141 -41.82 -5.62 8.46
N GLY A 142 -41.71 -4.62 7.60
CA GLY A 142 -41.98 -3.23 7.98
C GLY A 142 -42.32 -2.36 6.78
N PRO A 143 -42.77 -1.12 7.03
CA PRO A 143 -43.02 -0.16 5.95
C PRO A 143 -41.70 0.12 5.18
N HIS A 144 -41.80 0.33 3.88
CA HIS A 144 -40.72 0.62 3.02
C HIS A 144 -41.00 1.89 2.19
N GLU A 145 -40.19 2.92 2.38
CA GLU A 145 -40.22 4.15 1.58
C GLU A 145 -39.01 4.18 0.65
N PRO A 146 -39.15 3.74 -0.61
CA PRO A 146 -38.03 3.71 -1.54
C PRO A 146 -37.64 5.12 -1.97
N SER A 147 -36.35 5.40 -2.01
CA SER A 147 -35.79 6.58 -2.64
C SER A 147 -34.93 6.19 -3.83
N PHE A 148 -35.06 6.93 -4.92
CA PHE A 148 -34.22 6.78 -6.09
C PHE A 148 -33.17 7.90 -6.13
N LEU A 149 -31.90 7.52 -6.21
CA LEU A 149 -30.77 8.43 -6.33
C LEU A 149 -30.01 8.13 -7.63
N GLU A 150 -30.11 9.05 -8.57
CA GLU A 150 -29.26 9.00 -9.75
C GLU A 150 -27.83 9.44 -9.39
N LYS A 151 -26.86 8.62 -9.76
CA LYS A 151 -25.43 8.87 -9.50
C LYS A 151 -24.62 8.56 -10.74
N GLN A 152 -23.55 9.32 -10.92
CA GLN A 152 -22.55 9.06 -11.97
C GLN A 152 -21.33 8.37 -11.35
N THR A 153 -20.76 7.43 -12.09
CA THR A 153 -19.46 6.84 -11.76
C THR A 153 -18.38 7.91 -11.83
N LYS A 154 -17.43 7.83 -10.94
CA LYS A 154 -16.26 8.73 -10.91
C LYS A 154 -15.01 7.93 -11.25
N PRO A 155 -14.07 8.51 -12.01
CA PRO A 155 -12.80 7.85 -12.27
C PRO A 155 -12.05 7.58 -10.96
N PRO A 156 -11.13 6.59 -10.93
CA PRO A 156 -10.26 6.36 -9.79
C PRO A 156 -9.51 7.64 -9.39
N LYS A 157 -9.26 7.80 -8.10
CA LYS A 157 -8.49 8.94 -7.61
C LYS A 157 -7.04 8.82 -8.06
N GLN A 158 -6.42 9.95 -8.37
CA GLN A 158 -4.99 10.03 -8.65
C GLN A 158 -4.18 9.50 -7.45
N TYR A 159 -3.03 8.91 -7.74
CA TYR A 159 -2.14 8.42 -6.70
C TYR A 159 -1.60 9.56 -5.83
N THR A 160 -1.41 9.26 -4.57
CA THR A 160 -0.49 9.98 -3.67
C THR A 160 0.77 9.14 -3.53
N GLU A 161 1.86 9.68 -3.01
CA GLU A 161 3.08 8.88 -2.78
C GLU A 161 2.79 7.65 -1.90
N ALA A 162 1.97 7.80 -0.87
CA ALA A 162 1.57 6.68 -0.01
C ALA A 162 0.77 5.61 -0.75
N THR A 163 -0.17 6.02 -1.61
CA THR A 163 -0.97 5.05 -2.38
C THR A 163 -0.18 4.44 -3.53
N LEU A 164 0.81 5.16 -4.09
CA LEU A 164 1.73 4.62 -5.08
C LEU A 164 2.67 3.56 -4.46
N LEU A 165 3.24 3.84 -3.28
CA LEU A 165 4.01 2.85 -2.51
C LEU A 165 3.19 1.58 -2.25
N ARG A 166 1.93 1.76 -1.85
CA ARG A 166 1.03 0.62 -1.63
C ARG A 166 0.70 -0.13 -2.92
N ALA A 167 0.53 0.57 -4.05
CA ALA A 167 0.32 -0.06 -5.34
C ALA A 167 1.54 -0.89 -5.76
N MET A 168 2.76 -0.38 -5.54
CA MET A 168 3.98 -1.15 -5.76
C MET A 168 4.05 -2.41 -4.87
N GLU A 169 3.67 -2.29 -3.59
CA GLU A 169 3.62 -3.41 -2.66
C GLU A 169 2.61 -4.48 -3.07
N THR A 170 1.49 -4.08 -3.64
CA THR A 170 0.38 -4.97 -4.00
C THR A 170 0.26 -5.19 -5.51
N ALA A 171 1.30 -4.93 -6.28
CA ALA A 171 1.28 -4.98 -7.75
C ALA A 171 0.85 -6.36 -8.29
N GLY A 172 1.15 -7.43 -7.57
CA GLY A 172 0.69 -8.77 -7.93
C GLY A 172 -0.82 -8.95 -8.02
N LYS A 173 -1.61 -8.07 -7.40
CA LYS A 173 -3.08 -8.11 -7.52
C LYS A 173 -3.60 -7.72 -8.91
N GLN A 174 -2.76 -7.09 -9.71
CA GLN A 174 -3.08 -6.64 -11.07
C GLN A 174 -2.59 -7.63 -12.14
N VAL A 175 -1.93 -8.71 -11.73
CA VAL A 175 -1.44 -9.75 -12.63
C VAL A 175 -2.53 -10.81 -12.81
N ASP A 176 -2.85 -11.14 -14.04
CA ASP A 176 -3.93 -12.09 -14.39
C ASP A 176 -3.53 -13.55 -14.12
N ASP A 177 -2.25 -13.88 -14.22
CA ASP A 177 -1.72 -15.21 -13.94
C ASP A 177 -1.68 -15.48 -12.42
N ASP A 178 -2.35 -16.55 -11.98
CA ASP A 178 -2.50 -16.88 -10.55
C ASP A 178 -1.17 -17.25 -9.89
N GLU A 179 -0.25 -17.93 -10.58
CA GLU A 179 1.06 -18.31 -10.06
C GLU A 179 1.95 -17.07 -9.89
N MET A 180 1.99 -16.20 -10.89
CA MET A 180 2.71 -14.93 -10.83
C MET A 180 2.11 -13.97 -9.82
N ARG A 181 0.78 -13.94 -9.70
CA ARG A 181 0.07 -13.16 -8.68
C ARG A 181 0.50 -13.58 -7.27
N GLU A 182 0.60 -14.87 -7.00
CA GLU A 182 1.01 -15.38 -5.69
C GLU A 182 2.48 -15.06 -5.39
N LEU A 183 3.37 -15.14 -6.37
CA LEU A 183 4.77 -14.75 -6.23
C LEU A 183 4.96 -13.26 -5.98
N MET A 184 4.22 -12.41 -6.68
CA MET A 184 4.27 -10.96 -6.48
C MET A 184 3.54 -10.51 -5.22
N LYS A 185 2.64 -11.30 -4.68
CA LYS A 185 1.91 -11.00 -3.44
C LYS A 185 2.83 -10.87 -2.23
N GLU A 186 3.95 -11.58 -2.23
CA GLU A 186 4.95 -11.48 -1.16
C GLU A 186 5.92 -10.31 -1.34
N ASN A 187 6.27 -9.95 -2.58
CA ASN A 187 7.37 -9.01 -2.86
C ASN A 187 6.91 -7.69 -3.51
N GLY A 188 5.88 -7.71 -4.36
CA GLY A 188 5.47 -6.54 -5.16
C GLY A 188 6.55 -6.07 -6.12
N ILE A 189 6.50 -4.79 -6.53
CA ILE A 189 7.54 -4.13 -7.32
C ILE A 189 8.53 -3.44 -6.38
N GLY A 190 9.79 -3.84 -6.46
CA GLY A 190 10.86 -3.35 -5.60
C GLY A 190 10.73 -3.80 -4.14
N ARG A 191 11.84 -3.81 -3.42
CA ARG A 191 11.86 -4.10 -1.98
C ARG A 191 11.42 -2.89 -1.17
N PRO A 192 10.90 -3.05 0.06
CA PRO A 192 10.53 -1.94 0.93
C PRO A 192 11.61 -0.86 1.05
N SER A 193 12.88 -1.27 1.13
CA SER A 193 14.04 -0.36 1.23
C SER A 193 14.36 0.43 -0.05
N THR A 194 13.86 0.01 -1.21
CA THR A 194 14.20 0.62 -2.51
C THR A 194 13.05 1.38 -3.15
N ARG A 195 11.79 1.09 -2.78
CA ARG A 195 10.59 1.71 -3.39
C ARG A 195 10.62 3.23 -3.34
N ALA A 196 10.98 3.81 -2.19
CA ALA A 196 11.07 5.27 -2.05
C ALA A 196 12.08 5.88 -3.04
N ASN A 197 13.26 5.26 -3.18
CA ASN A 197 14.29 5.73 -4.12
C ASN A 197 13.86 5.57 -5.59
N ILE A 198 13.08 4.53 -5.91
CA ILE A 198 12.50 4.36 -7.24
C ILE A 198 11.59 5.55 -7.55
N ILE A 199 10.66 5.88 -6.65
CA ILE A 199 9.73 7.01 -6.82
C ILE A 199 10.51 8.33 -6.93
N GLU A 200 11.49 8.58 -6.07
CA GLU A 200 12.34 9.78 -6.15
C GLU A 200 13.13 9.85 -7.46
N THR A 201 13.54 8.71 -8.01
CA THR A 201 14.19 8.68 -9.33
C THR A 201 13.23 9.07 -10.44
N LEU A 202 11.96 8.66 -10.40
CA LEU A 202 10.95 9.10 -11.36
C LEU A 202 10.71 10.62 -11.28
N PHE A 203 10.66 11.20 -10.07
CA PHE A 203 10.59 12.67 -9.90
C PHE A 203 11.83 13.36 -10.45
N ARG A 204 13.02 12.89 -10.12
CA ARG A 204 14.29 13.47 -10.60
C ARG A 204 14.40 13.44 -12.11
N ARG A 205 13.91 12.38 -12.75
CA ARG A 205 13.87 12.24 -14.22
C ARG A 205 12.69 12.97 -14.86
N LYS A 206 11.85 13.64 -14.04
CA LYS A 206 10.67 14.38 -14.51
C LYS A 206 9.66 13.52 -15.27
N TYR A 207 9.56 12.23 -14.98
CA TYR A 207 8.51 11.37 -15.52
C TYR A 207 7.20 11.52 -14.78
N ILE A 208 7.27 11.89 -13.50
CA ILE A 208 6.15 12.23 -12.64
C ILE A 208 6.39 13.54 -11.91
N GLU A 209 5.32 14.21 -11.51
CA GLU A 209 5.37 15.46 -10.74
C GLU A 209 4.43 15.43 -9.54
N ARG A 210 4.73 16.27 -8.53
CA ARG A 210 3.87 16.49 -7.36
C ARG A 210 2.94 17.67 -7.61
N LYS A 211 1.63 17.44 -7.56
CA LYS A 211 0.63 18.51 -7.55
C LYS A 211 -0.17 18.44 -6.26
N LYS A 212 0.14 19.31 -5.29
CA LYS A 212 -0.35 19.21 -3.91
C LYS A 212 0.04 17.85 -3.28
N LYS A 213 -0.95 17.01 -2.95
CA LYS A 213 -0.73 15.65 -2.40
C LYS A 213 -0.78 14.56 -3.46
N GLN A 214 -1.04 14.91 -4.73
CA GLN A 214 -1.19 13.97 -5.83
C GLN A 214 0.11 13.81 -6.60
N VAL A 215 0.32 12.62 -7.11
CA VAL A 215 1.38 12.27 -8.05
C VAL A 215 0.75 12.13 -9.43
N LEU A 216 1.24 12.90 -10.37
CA LEU A 216 0.73 12.92 -11.73
C LEU A 216 1.85 12.56 -12.72
N PRO A 217 1.54 11.85 -13.82
CA PRO A 217 2.49 11.68 -14.90
C PRO A 217 2.72 13.02 -15.62
N THR A 218 3.93 13.25 -16.05
CA THR A 218 4.26 14.39 -16.93
C THR A 218 4.08 14.00 -18.40
N PRO A 219 3.98 14.96 -19.32
CA PRO A 219 4.00 14.65 -20.76
C PRO A 219 5.20 13.79 -21.18
N THR A 220 6.38 14.07 -20.63
CA THR A 220 7.59 13.26 -20.87
C THR A 220 7.43 11.82 -20.37
N GLY A 221 6.83 11.64 -19.20
CA GLY A 221 6.56 10.29 -18.67
C GLY A 221 5.57 9.51 -19.52
N ILE A 222 4.52 10.17 -20.00
CA ILE A 222 3.54 9.55 -20.90
C ILE A 222 4.20 9.16 -22.23
N GLN A 223 4.93 10.08 -22.85
CA GLN A 223 5.66 9.82 -24.09
C GLN A 223 6.66 8.66 -23.96
N LEU A 224 7.35 8.57 -22.81
CA LEU A 224 8.26 7.44 -22.57
C LEU A 224 7.51 6.10 -22.64
N ILE A 225 6.37 6.00 -21.95
CA ILE A 225 5.57 4.75 -21.93
C ILE A 225 5.00 4.44 -23.31
N ASP A 226 4.53 5.47 -24.04
CA ASP A 226 3.99 5.32 -25.40
C ASP A 226 5.07 4.90 -26.41
N THR A 227 6.32 5.31 -26.16
CA THR A 227 7.47 4.97 -27.02
C THR A 227 7.92 3.52 -26.82
N ILE A 228 7.77 2.96 -25.63
CA ILE A 228 8.13 1.57 -25.36
C ILE A 228 7.12 0.64 -26.03
N GLN A 229 7.54 -0.05 -27.09
CA GLN A 229 6.69 -1.00 -27.81
C GLN A 229 6.58 -2.35 -27.10
N ASN A 230 7.62 -2.76 -26.41
CA ASN A 230 7.67 -4.02 -25.68
C ASN A 230 6.77 -4.00 -24.45
N GLU A 231 5.64 -4.71 -24.52
CA GLU A 231 4.65 -4.76 -23.43
C GLU A 231 5.20 -5.41 -22.15
N LEU A 232 6.14 -6.34 -22.29
CA LEU A 232 6.76 -7.01 -21.14
C LEU A 232 7.50 -6.02 -20.24
N LEU A 233 8.15 -4.99 -20.82
CA LEU A 233 8.82 -3.94 -20.06
C LEU A 233 7.85 -3.02 -19.31
N LYS A 234 6.59 -2.95 -19.76
CA LYS A 234 5.54 -2.14 -19.15
C LYS A 234 4.71 -2.92 -18.11
N SER A 235 4.87 -4.25 -18.09
CA SER A 235 4.11 -5.12 -17.21
C SER A 235 4.84 -5.42 -15.89
N ALA A 236 4.08 -5.77 -14.86
CA ALA A 236 4.62 -6.28 -13.60
C ALA A 236 5.06 -7.76 -13.71
N GLU A 237 4.65 -8.47 -14.76
CA GLU A 237 4.89 -9.90 -14.99
C GLU A 237 6.38 -10.21 -15.12
N LEU A 238 7.15 -9.36 -15.80
CA LEU A 238 8.59 -9.53 -15.91
C LEU A 238 9.27 -9.59 -14.54
N THR A 239 8.86 -8.71 -13.63
CA THR A 239 9.36 -8.72 -12.24
C THR A 239 8.98 -10.02 -11.52
N GLY A 240 7.74 -10.47 -11.69
CA GLY A 240 7.25 -11.73 -11.11
C GLY A 240 8.02 -12.93 -11.63
N LEU A 241 8.29 -13.01 -12.93
CA LEU A 241 9.06 -14.08 -13.56
C LEU A 241 10.50 -14.14 -13.01
N TRP A 242 11.16 -13.01 -12.90
CA TRP A 242 12.52 -12.95 -12.36
C TRP A 242 12.58 -13.31 -10.89
N GLU A 243 11.66 -12.83 -10.07
CA GLU A 243 11.58 -13.21 -8.65
C GLU A 243 11.33 -14.73 -8.48
N LYS A 244 10.51 -15.33 -9.34
CA LYS A 244 10.32 -16.78 -9.37
C LYS A 244 11.63 -17.52 -9.66
N GLN A 245 12.30 -17.14 -10.75
CA GLN A 245 13.55 -17.79 -11.15
C GLN A 245 14.64 -17.64 -10.09
N LEU A 246 14.74 -16.47 -9.43
CA LEU A 246 15.68 -16.24 -8.33
C LEU A 246 15.38 -17.15 -7.13
N LYS A 247 14.11 -17.32 -6.76
CA LYS A 247 13.70 -18.27 -5.70
C LYS A 247 14.00 -19.73 -6.08
N ASP A 248 13.83 -20.08 -7.35
CA ASP A 248 14.12 -21.42 -7.84
C ASP A 248 15.64 -21.69 -7.86
N ILE A 249 16.47 -20.67 -8.11
CA ILE A 249 17.93 -20.77 -7.96
C ILE A 249 18.30 -20.99 -6.48
N GLU A 250 17.68 -20.24 -5.55
CA GLU A 250 17.92 -20.40 -4.12
C GLU A 250 17.60 -21.83 -3.64
N LYS A 251 16.54 -22.43 -4.20
CA LYS A 251 16.14 -23.82 -3.92
C LYS A 251 16.93 -24.88 -4.70
N GLY A 252 17.85 -24.49 -5.57
CA GLY A 252 18.59 -25.39 -6.43
C GLY A 252 17.78 -26.02 -7.58
N MET A 253 16.58 -25.49 -7.86
CA MET A 253 15.68 -25.97 -8.92
C MET A 253 15.92 -25.31 -10.27
N PHE A 254 16.65 -24.21 -10.32
CA PHE A 254 17.00 -23.49 -11.56
C PHE A 254 18.47 -23.06 -11.55
N SER A 255 19.09 -23.02 -12.73
CA SER A 255 20.51 -22.65 -12.86
C SER A 255 20.73 -21.13 -12.91
N ALA A 256 21.60 -20.61 -12.05
CA ALA A 256 22.02 -19.22 -12.11
C ALA A 256 22.66 -18.83 -13.45
N GLY A 257 23.43 -19.76 -14.06
CA GLY A 257 24.02 -19.55 -15.38
C GLY A 257 22.96 -19.40 -16.48
N MET A 258 21.91 -20.23 -16.46
CA MET A 258 20.79 -20.11 -17.39
C MET A 258 20.01 -18.81 -17.17
N PHE A 259 19.79 -18.39 -15.93
CA PHE A 259 19.14 -17.11 -15.61
C PHE A 259 19.88 -15.93 -16.25
N ILE A 260 21.20 -15.88 -16.05
CA ILE A 260 22.05 -14.81 -16.62
C ILE A 260 22.05 -14.88 -18.16
N ALA A 261 22.13 -16.07 -18.74
CA ALA A 261 22.10 -16.25 -20.20
C ALA A 261 20.78 -15.76 -20.80
N ASN A 262 19.64 -16.12 -20.17
CA ASN A 262 18.31 -15.67 -20.59
C ASN A 262 18.15 -14.15 -20.46
N MET A 263 18.66 -13.56 -19.38
CA MET A 263 18.62 -12.11 -19.18
C MET A 263 19.46 -11.39 -20.24
N LYS A 264 20.67 -11.87 -20.56
CA LYS A 264 21.51 -11.30 -21.62
C LYS A 264 20.82 -11.39 -22.97
N LYS A 265 20.26 -12.55 -23.32
CA LYS A 265 19.52 -12.75 -24.57
C LYS A 265 18.36 -11.78 -24.67
N MET A 266 17.55 -11.62 -23.61
CA MET A 266 16.44 -10.66 -23.58
C MET A 266 16.93 -9.22 -23.81
N VAL A 267 18.04 -8.81 -23.16
CA VAL A 267 18.61 -7.48 -23.36
C VAL A 267 19.08 -7.29 -24.79
N ASP A 268 19.74 -8.28 -25.39
CA ASP A 268 20.20 -8.22 -26.79
C ASP A 268 19.01 -8.11 -27.76
N GLU A 269 17.94 -8.86 -27.53
CA GLU A 269 16.71 -8.80 -28.30
C GLU A 269 16.05 -7.41 -28.21
N LEU A 270 15.93 -6.86 -27.01
CA LEU A 270 15.38 -5.51 -26.78
C LEU A 270 16.23 -4.43 -27.44
N VAL A 271 17.56 -4.52 -27.36
CA VAL A 271 18.47 -3.56 -28.02
C VAL A 271 18.33 -3.66 -29.53
N TYR A 272 18.21 -4.87 -30.08
CA TYR A 272 17.99 -5.07 -31.52
C TYR A 272 16.64 -4.50 -31.96
N GLU A 273 15.55 -4.77 -31.20
CA GLU A 273 14.21 -4.24 -31.44
C GLU A 273 14.23 -2.71 -31.51
N VAL A 274 14.76 -2.05 -30.46
CA VAL A 274 14.85 -0.58 -30.41
C VAL A 274 15.72 0.02 -31.53
N ARG A 275 16.79 -0.67 -31.91
CA ARG A 275 17.66 -0.21 -33.02
C ARG A 275 17.03 -0.39 -34.41
N SER A 276 16.16 -1.39 -34.57
CA SER A 276 15.46 -1.68 -35.83
C SER A 276 14.24 -0.80 -36.04
N GLU A 277 13.76 -0.10 -35.00
CA GLU A 277 12.65 0.84 -35.11
C GLU A 277 13.01 2.01 -36.05
N THR A 278 12.22 2.17 -37.10
CA THR A 278 12.41 3.23 -38.11
C THR A 278 11.93 4.60 -37.63
N GLN A 279 11.05 4.65 -36.63
CA GLN A 279 10.55 5.88 -36.03
C GLN A 279 11.30 6.18 -34.72
N ARG A 280 12.23 7.13 -34.77
CA ARG A 280 12.87 7.67 -33.56
C ARG A 280 11.90 8.62 -32.87
N ALA A 281 11.34 8.23 -31.75
CA ALA A 281 10.55 9.13 -30.92
C ALA A 281 11.48 10.17 -30.26
N ASN A 282 11.28 11.44 -30.58
CA ASN A 282 11.92 12.54 -29.86
C ASN A 282 11.13 12.84 -28.60
N ILE A 283 11.59 12.34 -27.46
CA ILE A 283 11.03 12.68 -26.14
C ILE A 283 11.47 14.12 -25.82
N SER A 284 10.55 15.08 -25.94
CA SER A 284 10.86 16.47 -25.61
C SER A 284 10.79 16.67 -24.11
N HIS A 285 11.84 17.26 -23.54
CA HIS A 285 11.89 17.70 -22.15
C HIS A 285 11.21 19.06 -21.90
N THR A 286 10.59 19.63 -22.93
CA THR A 286 9.99 20.97 -22.85
C THR A 286 8.61 20.86 -22.20
N LEU A 287 8.51 21.39 -21.00
CA LEU A 287 7.25 21.63 -20.29
C LEU A 287 6.50 22.80 -20.97
N GLU A 288 5.97 22.62 -22.15
CA GLU A 288 4.94 23.52 -22.64
C GLU A 288 3.60 23.12 -22.00
N HIS A 289 3.22 23.86 -20.98
CA HIS A 289 1.83 23.98 -20.59
C HIS A 289 1.03 24.47 -21.78
N LYS A 290 0.53 23.59 -22.63
CA LYS A 290 -0.60 23.93 -23.49
C LYS A 290 -1.74 24.31 -22.54
N LYS A 291 -1.93 25.61 -22.35
CA LYS A 291 -3.21 26.19 -21.91
C LYS A 291 -4.23 25.72 -22.94
N THR A 292 -4.87 24.62 -22.69
CA THR A 292 -5.97 24.14 -23.50
C THR A 292 -7.11 25.13 -23.33
N VAL A 293 -7.28 25.91 -24.33
CA VAL A 293 -8.44 26.60 -24.85
C VAL A 293 -9.74 26.15 -24.19
N LEU A 294 -10.10 26.83 -23.09
CA LEU A 294 -11.46 26.96 -22.59
C LEU A 294 -11.85 28.43 -22.72
N GLN A 295 -11.77 28.94 -23.95
CA GLN A 295 -12.34 30.22 -24.34
C GLN A 295 -12.80 30.11 -25.77
N GLN A 296 -14.00 29.56 -25.96
CA GLN A 296 -14.87 29.87 -27.11
C GLN A 296 -16.23 29.21 -26.90
N THR A 297 -17.03 29.76 -26.01
CA THR A 297 -18.50 29.74 -26.14
C THR A 297 -19.08 30.82 -25.22
N LYS A 298 -18.77 32.05 -25.54
CA LYS A 298 -19.58 33.22 -25.15
C LYS A 298 -19.49 34.21 -26.29
N THR A 299 -20.31 34.02 -27.28
CA THR A 299 -20.90 35.04 -28.18
C THR A 299 -21.77 34.28 -29.15
N ASN A 300 -23.06 34.37 -28.92
CA ASN A 300 -24.12 34.60 -29.90
C ASN A 300 -25.44 34.13 -29.31
N THR A 301 -26.06 34.99 -28.59
CA THR A 301 -27.53 35.19 -28.67
C THR A 301 -27.77 36.64 -28.36
N GLY A 302 -27.98 37.37 -29.44
CA GLY A 302 -28.67 38.65 -29.41
C GLY A 302 -30.17 38.41 -29.26
#